data_feb1a75e03ff7933113b5ba6a0f1e6bb
#
_entry.id   feb1a75e03ff7933113b5ba6a0f1e6bb
#
_cell.length_a   1.000
_cell.length_b   1.000
_cell.length_c   1.000
_cell.angle_alpha   90.00
_cell.angle_beta   90.00
_cell.angle_gamma   90.00
#
_symmetry.space_group_name_H-M   'P 1'
#
loop_
_entity.id
_entity.type
_entity.pdbx_description
1 polymer ?
#
loop_
_entity_poly.entity_id
_entity_poly.type
_entity_poly.pdbx_seq_one_letter_code
_entity_poly.pdbx_strand_id
1 'polypeptide(L)'
;MMTDLAFQRCIHPHCGGTADLACTAFRCPKCGGLLDVAYDWDRLPVPASLREFEAAWANRTDPLDFSGVWRFRRLFPFAPPDKIMTIGEGQTLCQRADPVGQYVGLRPGRLFLQYEGMNPSGSFKDNGMTAAFTHARMVGARRAACASTGNTSASLAVYCSVTQLMRAVIFIGSGKISYGKLSQALDYGALTVQIAGDFDDALRRVQEV
;
A
#
# COMPACT_ATOMS: atom_id res chain seq x y z
N MET A 1 -5.13 -16.50 -14.49
CA MET A 1 -5.57 -17.30 -13.34
C MET A 1 -5.01 -16.66 -12.08
N MET A 2 -5.86 -16.26 -11.14
CA MET A 2 -5.41 -15.90 -9.79
C MET A 2 -4.81 -17.17 -9.18
N THR A 3 -3.66 -17.06 -8.57
CA THR A 3 -3.01 -18.25 -8.02
C THR A 3 -3.82 -18.72 -6.81
N ASP A 4 -4.16 -20.00 -6.75
CA ASP A 4 -4.83 -20.65 -5.61
C ASP A 4 -3.98 -20.67 -4.32
N LEU A 5 -2.85 -19.96 -4.35
CA LEU A 5 -1.91 -19.82 -3.23
C LEU A 5 -2.20 -18.60 -2.34
N ALA A 6 -3.10 -17.70 -2.77
CA ALA A 6 -3.47 -16.52 -2.01
C ALA A 6 -5.00 -16.38 -1.95
N PHE A 7 -5.52 -16.03 -0.80
CA PHE A 7 -6.95 -15.89 -0.54
C PHE A 7 -7.19 -14.88 0.59
N GLN A 8 -8.41 -14.41 0.73
CA GLN A 8 -8.79 -13.60 1.88
C GLN A 8 -9.26 -14.49 3.03
N ARG A 9 -8.87 -14.16 4.24
CA ARG A 9 -9.23 -14.86 5.47
C ARG A 9 -9.71 -13.87 6.54
N CYS A 10 -10.75 -14.23 7.27
CA CYS A 10 -11.20 -13.45 8.41
C CYS A 10 -10.13 -13.40 9.51
N ILE A 11 -9.87 -12.19 10.04
CA ILE A 11 -8.90 -12.00 11.13
C ILE A 11 -9.39 -12.56 12.48
N HIS A 12 -10.68 -12.84 12.64
CA HIS A 12 -11.22 -13.47 13.85
C HIS A 12 -10.81 -14.95 13.91
N PRO A 13 -10.04 -15.36 14.92
CA PRO A 13 -9.45 -16.72 14.98
C PRO A 13 -10.48 -17.86 14.89
N HIS A 14 -11.68 -17.66 15.41
CA HIS A 14 -12.72 -18.69 15.47
C HIS A 14 -13.75 -18.61 14.35
N CYS A 15 -13.63 -17.63 13.44
CA CYS A 15 -14.62 -17.45 12.37
C CYS A 15 -14.43 -18.45 11.22
N GLY A 16 -13.19 -18.71 10.81
CA GLY A 16 -12.85 -19.57 9.67
C GLY A 16 -13.45 -19.11 8.33
N GLY A 17 -13.90 -17.85 8.22
CA GLY A 17 -14.40 -17.26 6.96
C GLY A 17 -13.26 -17.02 5.98
N THR A 18 -13.44 -17.45 4.72
CA THR A 18 -12.52 -17.18 3.60
C THR A 18 -13.28 -16.59 2.42
N ALA A 19 -12.58 -15.88 1.56
CA ALA A 19 -13.11 -15.34 0.32
C ALA A 19 -12.02 -15.35 -0.77
N ASP A 20 -12.44 -15.31 -2.02
CA ASP A 20 -11.55 -15.14 -3.16
C ASP A 20 -10.90 -13.74 -3.14
N LEU A 21 -9.70 -13.62 -3.71
CA LEU A 21 -9.02 -12.33 -3.85
C LEU A 21 -9.80 -11.30 -4.67
N ALA A 22 -10.67 -11.73 -5.58
CA ALA A 22 -11.55 -10.85 -6.34
C ALA A 22 -12.71 -10.28 -5.51
N CYS A 23 -12.94 -10.81 -4.30
CA CYS A 23 -13.95 -10.27 -3.40
C CYS A 23 -13.54 -8.86 -2.93
N THR A 24 -14.39 -7.89 -3.22
CA THR A 24 -14.19 -6.48 -2.83
C THR A 24 -14.88 -6.11 -1.53
N ALA A 25 -15.47 -7.06 -0.82
CA ALA A 25 -16.11 -6.82 0.47
C ALA A 25 -15.08 -6.41 1.53
N PHE A 26 -15.36 -5.33 2.25
CA PHE A 26 -14.51 -4.86 3.35
C PHE A 26 -14.57 -5.75 4.60
N ARG A 27 -15.62 -6.55 4.71
CA ARG A 27 -15.91 -7.32 5.91
C ARG A 27 -16.26 -8.77 5.59
N CYS A 28 -15.88 -9.63 6.50
CA CYS A 28 -16.21 -11.05 6.43
C CYS A 28 -17.73 -11.26 6.39
N PRO A 29 -18.27 -11.99 5.39
CA PRO A 29 -19.72 -12.21 5.28
C PRO A 29 -20.29 -13.07 6.41
N LYS A 30 -19.43 -13.82 7.14
CA LYS A 30 -19.87 -14.68 8.26
C LYS A 30 -20.03 -13.93 9.57
N CYS A 31 -19.13 -12.99 9.89
CA CYS A 31 -19.09 -12.38 11.24
C CYS A 31 -18.90 -10.85 11.23
N GLY A 32 -18.80 -10.21 10.07
CA GLY A 32 -18.56 -8.78 9.96
C GLY A 32 -17.14 -8.32 10.34
N GLY A 33 -16.24 -9.22 10.71
CA GLY A 33 -14.83 -8.91 10.98
C GLY A 33 -14.06 -8.51 9.72
N LEU A 34 -12.84 -7.98 9.89
CA LEU A 34 -12.00 -7.64 8.76
C LEU A 34 -11.49 -8.88 8.03
N LEU A 35 -11.18 -8.72 6.75
CA LEU A 35 -10.49 -9.71 5.93
C LEU A 35 -9.02 -9.33 5.79
N ASP A 36 -8.14 -10.33 5.80
CA ASP A 36 -6.72 -10.23 5.56
C ASP A 36 -6.32 -11.13 4.38
N VAL A 37 -5.28 -10.77 3.65
CA VAL A 37 -4.74 -11.63 2.59
C VAL A 37 -3.84 -12.67 3.22
N ALA A 38 -4.21 -13.93 3.04
CA ALA A 38 -3.46 -15.09 3.51
C ALA A 38 -2.84 -15.85 2.34
N TYR A 39 -1.75 -16.55 2.63
CA TYR A 39 -1.00 -17.33 1.66
C TYR A 39 -0.86 -18.78 2.13
N ASP A 40 -0.91 -19.70 1.20
CA ASP A 40 -0.60 -21.11 1.44
C ASP A 40 0.92 -21.30 1.46
N TRP A 41 1.51 -21.09 2.61
CA TRP A 41 2.97 -21.15 2.80
C TRP A 41 3.54 -22.56 2.63
N ASP A 42 2.73 -23.60 2.78
CA ASP A 42 3.17 -25.00 2.61
C ASP A 42 3.38 -25.33 1.12
N ARG A 43 2.65 -24.65 0.24
CA ARG A 43 2.73 -24.83 -1.22
C ARG A 43 3.52 -23.74 -1.93
N LEU A 44 3.76 -22.61 -1.25
CA LEU A 44 4.43 -21.45 -1.84
C LEU A 44 5.94 -21.68 -1.90
N PRO A 45 6.57 -21.67 -3.09
CA PRO A 45 8.01 -21.80 -3.22
C PRO A 45 8.69 -20.50 -2.76
N VAL A 46 9.12 -20.44 -1.52
CA VAL A 46 9.84 -19.30 -0.98
C VAL A 46 11.32 -19.34 -1.36
N PRO A 47 11.99 -18.19 -1.56
CA PRO A 47 13.41 -18.12 -1.79
C PRO A 47 14.21 -18.68 -0.61
N ALA A 48 15.31 -19.36 -0.91
CA ALA A 48 16.19 -19.93 0.12
C ALA A 48 16.95 -18.85 0.91
N SER A 49 17.13 -17.65 0.34
CA SER A 49 17.80 -16.53 1.00
C SER A 49 17.34 -15.18 0.44
N LEU A 50 17.58 -14.12 1.21
CA LEU A 50 17.34 -12.73 0.77
C LEU A 50 18.29 -12.31 -0.38
N ARG A 51 19.39 -13.01 -0.60
CA ARG A 51 20.35 -12.73 -1.69
C ARG A 51 19.69 -12.87 -3.08
N GLU A 52 18.66 -13.69 -3.21
CA GLU A 52 17.91 -13.82 -4.46
C GLU A 52 17.21 -12.51 -4.83
N PHE A 53 16.69 -11.78 -3.85
CA PHE A 53 16.06 -10.48 -4.06
C PHE A 53 17.09 -9.37 -4.33
N GLU A 54 18.28 -9.46 -3.74
CA GLU A 54 19.39 -8.56 -4.07
C GLU A 54 19.86 -8.76 -5.52
N ALA A 55 19.94 -10.01 -5.98
CA ALA A 55 20.27 -10.32 -7.36
C ALA A 55 19.20 -9.78 -8.34
N ALA A 56 17.91 -9.91 -8.00
CA ALA A 56 16.83 -9.33 -8.78
C ALA A 56 16.97 -7.81 -8.89
N TRP A 57 17.30 -7.12 -7.80
CA TRP A 57 17.49 -5.67 -7.80
C TRP A 57 18.62 -5.18 -8.73
N ALA A 58 19.60 -6.02 -9.05
CA ALA A 58 20.63 -5.69 -10.04
C ALA A 58 20.07 -5.54 -11.46
N ASN A 59 18.90 -6.12 -11.76
CA ASN A 59 18.19 -5.95 -13.01
C ASN A 59 17.47 -4.60 -13.07
N ARG A 60 18.15 -3.59 -13.60
CA ARG A 60 17.66 -2.21 -13.69
C ARG A 60 16.68 -1.97 -14.85
N THR A 61 16.48 -2.93 -15.71
CA THR A 61 15.63 -2.83 -16.90
C THR A 61 14.23 -3.38 -16.68
N ASP A 62 14.05 -4.28 -15.73
CA ASP A 62 12.73 -4.79 -15.35
C ASP A 62 12.16 -3.93 -14.19
N PRO A 63 11.06 -3.19 -14.39
CA PRO A 63 10.46 -2.37 -13.34
C PRO A 63 10.08 -3.15 -12.08
N LEU A 64 9.69 -4.42 -12.21
CA LEU A 64 9.29 -5.26 -11.07
C LEU A 64 10.51 -5.69 -10.24
N ASP A 65 11.60 -6.04 -10.88
CA ASP A 65 12.83 -6.39 -10.19
C ASP A 65 13.48 -5.16 -9.58
N PHE A 66 13.37 -4.01 -10.26
CA PHE A 66 13.89 -2.74 -9.75
C PHE A 66 13.00 -2.12 -8.65
N SER A 67 11.71 -2.46 -8.56
CA SER A 67 10.82 -1.97 -7.49
C SER A 67 11.32 -2.39 -6.11
N GLY A 68 11.25 -1.47 -5.15
CA GLY A 68 11.54 -1.77 -3.75
C GLY A 68 10.49 -2.67 -3.08
N VAL A 69 9.33 -2.82 -3.69
CA VAL A 69 8.24 -3.69 -3.22
C VAL A 69 8.16 -4.97 -4.06
N TRP A 70 8.01 -4.83 -5.38
CA TRP A 70 7.70 -5.98 -6.23
C TRP A 70 8.87 -6.91 -6.52
N ARG A 71 10.10 -6.52 -6.24
CA ARG A 71 11.21 -7.48 -6.22
C ARG A 71 10.98 -8.63 -5.24
N PHE A 72 10.15 -8.40 -4.20
CA PHE A 72 9.75 -9.41 -3.23
C PHE A 72 8.43 -10.14 -3.59
N ARG A 73 7.90 -9.99 -4.82
CA ARG A 73 6.62 -10.56 -5.28
C ARG A 73 6.45 -12.07 -5.05
N ARG A 74 7.55 -12.80 -4.93
CA ARG A 74 7.52 -14.22 -4.58
C ARG A 74 7.05 -14.49 -3.16
N LEU A 75 7.07 -13.48 -2.27
CA LEU A 75 6.57 -13.58 -0.90
C LEU A 75 5.12 -13.11 -0.76
N PHE A 76 4.53 -12.54 -1.81
CA PHE A 76 3.12 -12.11 -1.83
C PHE A 76 2.51 -12.29 -3.23
N PRO A 77 2.41 -13.56 -3.67
CA PRO A 77 2.04 -13.91 -5.04
C PRO A 77 0.53 -13.79 -5.30
N PHE A 78 -0.09 -12.68 -4.86
CA PHE A 78 -1.52 -12.46 -5.06
C PHE A 78 -1.86 -11.94 -6.46
N ALA A 79 -0.87 -11.43 -7.20
CA ALA A 79 -1.08 -10.79 -8.48
C ALA A 79 -0.21 -11.41 -9.59
N PRO A 80 -0.76 -11.65 -10.77
CA PRO A 80 0.04 -12.02 -11.94
C PRO A 80 0.90 -10.82 -12.38
N PRO A 81 2.11 -11.06 -12.93
CA PRO A 81 3.06 -9.98 -13.27
C PRO A 81 2.50 -8.90 -14.19
N ASP A 82 1.66 -9.27 -15.14
CA ASP A 82 1.03 -8.35 -16.11
C ASP A 82 -0.02 -7.41 -15.48
N LYS A 83 -0.48 -7.71 -14.26
CA LYS A 83 -1.41 -6.87 -13.50
C LYS A 83 -0.73 -5.96 -12.50
N ILE A 84 0.53 -6.20 -12.19
CA ILE A 84 1.26 -5.41 -11.20
C ILE A 84 1.37 -3.95 -11.66
N MET A 85 1.11 -3.05 -10.72
CA MET A 85 1.25 -1.61 -10.88
C MET A 85 2.41 -1.14 -9.99
N THR A 86 3.39 -0.45 -10.56
CA THR A 86 4.48 0.18 -9.81
C THR A 86 4.82 1.54 -10.41
N ILE A 87 5.21 2.48 -9.58
CA ILE A 87 5.73 3.79 -9.97
C ILE A 87 7.13 4.05 -9.41
N GLY A 88 7.82 2.96 -8.98
CA GLY A 88 9.18 3.00 -8.46
C GLY A 88 9.29 3.20 -6.95
N GLU A 89 8.23 2.86 -6.20
CA GLU A 89 8.20 2.92 -4.74
C GLU A 89 9.15 1.93 -4.04
N GLY A 90 9.49 2.23 -2.80
CA GLY A 90 10.12 1.32 -1.85
C GLY A 90 11.65 1.24 -1.91
N GLN A 91 12.33 1.96 -2.79
CA GLN A 91 13.80 2.00 -2.84
C GLN A 91 14.37 3.13 -1.96
N THR A 92 13.96 3.17 -0.73
CA THR A 92 14.29 4.24 0.18
C THR A 92 15.63 4.01 0.87
N LEU A 93 16.33 5.12 1.12
CA LEU A 93 17.67 5.11 1.70
C LEU A 93 17.64 4.71 3.17
N CYS A 94 18.46 3.73 3.54
CA CYS A 94 18.71 3.36 4.92
C CYS A 94 20.13 3.81 5.33
N GLN A 95 20.21 4.81 6.20
CA GLN A 95 21.48 5.43 6.60
C GLN A 95 21.84 5.11 8.05
N ARG A 96 23.15 4.91 8.28
CA ARG A 96 23.69 4.86 9.62
C ARG A 96 23.58 6.25 10.27
N ALA A 97 23.07 6.31 11.51
CA ALA A 97 22.75 7.53 12.21
C ALA A 97 23.41 7.60 13.59
N ASP A 98 24.75 7.56 13.61
CA ASP A 98 25.53 7.54 14.86
C ASP A 98 25.28 8.74 15.78
N PRO A 99 25.14 10.01 15.29
CA PRO A 99 24.85 11.13 16.17
C PRO A 99 23.52 10.98 16.93
N VAL A 100 22.48 10.48 16.23
CA VAL A 100 21.18 10.21 16.86
C VAL A 100 21.28 9.01 17.80
N GLY A 101 22.02 7.97 17.39
CA GLY A 101 22.29 6.80 18.23
C GLY A 101 22.97 7.20 19.55
N GLN A 102 23.99 8.03 19.47
CA GLN A 102 24.69 8.54 20.66
C GLN A 102 23.76 9.36 21.56
N TYR A 103 22.91 10.20 21.00
CA TYR A 103 21.93 10.99 21.77
C TYR A 103 20.99 10.12 22.59
N VAL A 104 20.61 8.94 22.09
CA VAL A 104 19.74 7.97 22.79
C VAL A 104 20.52 6.85 23.51
N GLY A 105 21.84 7.00 23.71
CA GLY A 105 22.67 6.07 24.47
C GLY A 105 23.09 4.79 23.74
N LEU A 106 22.95 4.73 22.42
CA LEU A 106 23.39 3.58 21.63
C LEU A 106 24.86 3.70 21.23
N ARG A 107 25.55 2.55 21.18
CA ARG A 107 26.92 2.48 20.64
C ARG A 107 26.93 2.77 19.13
N PRO A 108 28.03 3.32 18.59
CA PRO A 108 28.18 3.54 17.15
C PRO A 108 27.87 2.28 16.31
N GLY A 109 27.22 2.48 15.16
CA GLY A 109 26.83 1.40 14.26
C GLY A 109 25.60 0.59 14.70
N ARG A 110 24.83 1.07 15.70
CA ARG A 110 23.65 0.38 16.21
C ARG A 110 22.32 1.02 15.83
N LEU A 111 22.36 2.19 15.19
CA LEU A 111 21.16 2.87 14.70
C LEU A 111 21.26 3.13 13.20
N PHE A 112 20.22 2.70 12.49
CA PHE A 112 19.99 3.00 11.07
C PHE A 112 18.64 3.62 10.94
N LEU A 113 18.52 4.65 10.13
CA LEU A 113 17.27 5.35 9.83
C LEU A 113 16.92 5.15 8.36
N GLN A 114 15.73 4.66 8.09
CA GLN A 114 15.20 4.53 6.75
C GLN A 114 14.38 5.76 6.41
N TYR A 115 14.73 6.42 5.29
CA TYR A 115 14.09 7.67 4.89
C TYR A 115 12.96 7.40 3.89
N GLU A 116 11.77 7.13 4.38
CA GLU A 116 10.57 6.85 3.58
C GLU A 116 10.04 8.08 2.80
N GLY A 117 10.55 9.27 3.08
CA GLY A 117 10.28 10.48 2.31
C GLY A 117 10.81 10.45 0.86
N MET A 118 11.64 9.47 0.50
CA MET A 118 12.11 9.26 -0.88
C MET A 118 11.12 8.53 -1.78
N ASN A 119 10.03 8.02 -1.23
CA ASN A 119 8.96 7.44 -2.05
C ASN A 119 8.29 8.49 -2.95
N PRO A 120 7.68 8.11 -4.08
CA PRO A 120 7.11 9.02 -5.08
C PRO A 120 6.14 10.07 -4.53
N SER A 121 5.30 9.74 -3.55
CA SER A 121 4.42 10.71 -2.87
C SER A 121 5.06 11.38 -1.66
N GLY A 122 6.31 11.04 -1.33
CA GLY A 122 7.01 11.52 -0.16
C GLY A 122 6.64 10.79 1.14
N SER A 123 6.16 9.56 1.08
CA SER A 123 5.85 8.77 2.28
C SER A 123 5.81 7.26 2.05
N PHE A 124 5.93 6.50 3.14
CA PHE A 124 5.82 5.03 3.16
C PHE A 124 4.46 4.49 2.67
N LYS A 125 3.44 5.35 2.53
CA LYS A 125 2.12 4.93 2.05
C LYS A 125 2.17 4.33 0.64
N ASP A 126 3.16 4.71 -0.15
CA ASP A 126 3.36 4.20 -1.50
C ASP A 126 3.62 2.70 -1.52
N ASN A 127 4.29 2.16 -0.50
CA ASN A 127 4.56 0.72 -0.38
C ASN A 127 3.27 -0.12 -0.28
N GLY A 128 2.23 0.42 0.38
CA GLY A 128 0.91 -0.23 0.40
C GLY A 128 0.05 0.13 -0.80
N MET A 129 0.20 1.34 -1.32
CA MET A 129 -0.61 1.82 -2.43
C MET A 129 -0.34 1.06 -3.73
N THR A 130 0.91 0.66 -3.98
CA THR A 130 1.26 -0.16 -5.14
C THR A 130 0.51 -1.50 -5.13
N ALA A 131 0.38 -2.15 -3.98
CA ALA A 131 -0.40 -3.39 -3.83
C ALA A 131 -1.91 -3.14 -4.01
N ALA A 132 -2.44 -2.06 -3.42
CA ALA A 132 -3.84 -1.68 -3.57
C ALA A 132 -4.21 -1.40 -5.03
N PHE A 133 -3.36 -0.67 -5.77
CA PHE A 133 -3.58 -0.39 -7.20
C PHE A 133 -3.45 -1.63 -8.08
N THR A 134 -2.55 -2.53 -7.73
CA THR A 134 -2.44 -3.84 -8.38
C THR A 134 -3.74 -4.62 -8.23
N HIS A 135 -4.26 -4.73 -7.01
CA HIS A 135 -5.54 -5.39 -6.77
C HIS A 135 -6.71 -4.67 -7.47
N ALA A 136 -6.77 -3.34 -7.40
CA ALA A 136 -7.78 -2.55 -8.10
C ALA A 136 -7.80 -2.82 -9.62
N ARG A 137 -6.62 -2.95 -10.24
CA ARG A 137 -6.49 -3.35 -11.65
C ARG A 137 -7.01 -4.76 -11.90
N MET A 138 -6.75 -5.69 -10.98
CA MET A 138 -7.22 -7.08 -11.11
C MET A 138 -8.75 -7.17 -11.07
N VAL A 139 -9.41 -6.38 -10.22
CA VAL A 139 -10.87 -6.36 -10.08
C VAL A 139 -11.57 -5.35 -11.00
N GLY A 140 -10.83 -4.61 -11.82
CA GLY A 140 -11.39 -3.66 -12.79
C GLY A 140 -11.99 -2.39 -12.17
N ALA A 141 -11.48 -1.96 -11.00
CA ALA A 141 -11.92 -0.73 -10.35
C ALA A 141 -11.66 0.50 -11.22
N ARG A 142 -12.58 1.47 -11.20
CA ARG A 142 -12.47 2.72 -11.96
C ARG A 142 -12.36 3.96 -11.08
N ARG A 143 -12.59 3.82 -9.80
CA ARG A 143 -12.51 4.89 -8.79
C ARG A 143 -11.79 4.33 -7.58
N ALA A 144 -11.03 5.19 -6.92
CA ALA A 144 -10.43 4.89 -5.64
C ALA A 144 -10.79 6.01 -4.67
N ALA A 145 -11.28 5.66 -3.49
CA ALA A 145 -11.67 6.62 -2.47
C ALA A 145 -10.93 6.38 -1.17
N CYS A 146 -10.65 7.45 -0.44
CA CYS A 146 -10.17 7.36 0.93
C CYS A 146 -10.69 8.52 1.79
N ALA A 147 -10.77 8.28 3.10
CA ALA A 147 -10.92 9.33 4.10
C ALA A 147 -9.52 9.64 4.66
N SER A 148 -8.94 10.77 4.28
CA SER A 148 -7.62 11.17 4.75
C SER A 148 -7.29 12.61 4.40
N THR A 149 -6.65 13.32 5.33
CA THR A 149 -6.06 14.65 5.10
C THR A 149 -4.53 14.61 5.04
N GLY A 150 -3.93 13.42 4.93
CA GLY A 150 -2.50 13.22 5.08
C GLY A 150 -1.86 12.38 3.98
N ASN A 151 -0.87 11.59 4.36
CA ASN A 151 -0.06 10.82 3.42
C ASN A 151 -0.86 9.81 2.57
N THR A 152 -1.97 9.26 3.08
CA THR A 152 -2.77 8.29 2.32
C THR A 152 -3.47 8.96 1.13
N SER A 153 -4.07 10.15 1.34
CA SER A 153 -4.69 10.90 0.25
C SER A 153 -3.68 11.37 -0.80
N ALA A 154 -2.51 11.84 -0.34
CA ALA A 154 -1.44 12.24 -1.24
C ALA A 154 -0.95 11.07 -2.11
N SER A 155 -0.69 9.92 -1.50
CA SER A 155 -0.27 8.71 -2.22
C SER A 155 -1.35 8.23 -3.20
N LEU A 156 -2.62 8.18 -2.78
CA LEU A 156 -3.74 7.82 -3.66
C LEU A 156 -3.81 8.73 -4.90
N ALA A 157 -3.70 10.04 -4.69
CA ALA A 157 -3.75 11.03 -5.77
C ALA A 157 -2.58 10.87 -6.76
N VAL A 158 -1.34 10.68 -6.24
CA VAL A 158 -0.15 10.43 -7.06
C VAL A 158 -0.34 9.17 -7.92
N TYR A 159 -0.75 8.06 -7.31
CA TYR A 159 -0.97 6.82 -8.04
C TYR A 159 -2.07 6.93 -9.10
N CYS A 160 -3.20 7.57 -8.78
CA CYS A 160 -4.26 7.81 -9.77
C CYS A 160 -3.76 8.67 -10.94
N SER A 161 -3.00 9.72 -10.65
CA SER A 161 -2.47 10.64 -11.67
C SER A 161 -1.44 9.97 -12.56
N VAL A 162 -0.48 9.25 -11.98
CA VAL A 162 0.61 8.62 -12.75
C VAL A 162 0.13 7.41 -13.54
N THR A 163 -0.69 6.56 -12.93
CA THR A 163 -1.12 5.31 -13.58
C THR A 163 -2.31 5.48 -14.51
N GLN A 164 -3.08 6.56 -14.37
CA GLN A 164 -4.33 6.81 -15.11
C GLN A 164 -5.35 5.65 -15.02
N LEU A 165 -5.19 4.78 -14.02
CA LEU A 165 -6.05 3.60 -13.84
C LEU A 165 -7.42 3.97 -13.30
N MET A 166 -7.45 4.87 -12.31
CA MET A 166 -8.65 5.23 -11.56
C MET A 166 -8.73 6.74 -11.33
N ARG A 167 -9.93 7.22 -11.00
CA ARG A 167 -10.13 8.59 -10.49
C ARG A 167 -10.04 8.58 -8.96
N ALA A 168 -9.26 9.51 -8.41
CA ALA A 168 -9.14 9.70 -6.96
C ALA A 168 -10.30 10.51 -6.41
N VAL A 169 -10.94 10.02 -5.34
CA VAL A 169 -11.94 10.74 -4.55
C VAL A 169 -11.49 10.76 -3.10
N ILE A 170 -11.30 11.93 -2.54
CA ILE A 170 -10.77 12.10 -1.19
C ILE A 170 -11.85 12.78 -0.32
N PHE A 171 -12.25 12.08 0.73
CA PHE A 171 -13.17 12.60 1.73
C PHE A 171 -12.39 13.19 2.90
N ILE A 172 -12.69 14.42 3.27
CA ILE A 172 -12.06 15.09 4.41
C ILE A 172 -13.14 15.56 5.39
N GLY A 173 -12.93 15.29 6.68
CA GLY A 173 -13.75 15.85 7.75
C GLY A 173 -13.40 17.31 8.03
N SER A 174 -14.28 18.00 8.72
CA SER A 174 -14.00 19.32 9.30
C SER A 174 -13.01 19.17 10.45
N GLY A 175 -11.96 19.99 10.50
CA GLY A 175 -11.01 19.96 11.61
C GLY A 175 -9.55 20.05 11.20
N LYS A 176 -8.69 19.27 11.81
CA LYS A 176 -7.22 19.32 11.59
C LYS A 176 -6.86 18.79 10.20
N ILE A 177 -6.50 19.70 9.30
CA ILE A 177 -6.10 19.38 7.92
C ILE A 177 -4.59 19.56 7.77
N SER A 178 -3.92 18.56 7.23
CA SER A 178 -2.53 18.71 6.77
C SER A 178 -2.51 19.41 5.42
N TYR A 179 -2.48 20.74 5.42
CA TYR A 179 -2.60 21.53 4.20
C TYR A 179 -1.59 21.16 3.12
N GLY A 180 -0.34 20.87 3.48
CA GLY A 180 0.68 20.45 2.50
C GLY A 180 0.34 19.16 1.77
N LYS A 181 -0.28 18.20 2.45
CA LYS A 181 -0.70 16.94 1.83
C LYS A 181 -2.02 17.07 1.08
N LEU A 182 -2.92 17.95 1.54
CA LEU A 182 -4.14 18.28 0.81
C LEU A 182 -3.79 19.01 -0.50
N SER A 183 -2.91 20.01 -0.45
CA SER A 183 -2.42 20.70 -1.65
C SER A 183 -1.83 19.71 -2.65
N GLN A 184 -0.95 18.82 -2.19
CA GLN A 184 -0.39 17.77 -3.05
C GLN A 184 -1.48 16.92 -3.72
N ALA A 185 -2.52 16.52 -2.98
CA ALA A 185 -3.61 15.73 -3.54
C ALA A 185 -4.42 16.50 -4.61
N LEU A 186 -4.67 17.78 -4.38
CA LEU A 186 -5.35 18.66 -5.34
C LEU A 186 -4.50 18.88 -6.59
N ASP A 187 -3.20 19.11 -6.45
CA ASP A 187 -2.25 19.33 -7.55
C ASP A 187 -2.18 18.10 -8.48
N TYR A 188 -2.37 16.90 -7.94
CA TYR A 188 -2.49 15.66 -8.71
C TYR A 188 -3.92 15.38 -9.23
N GLY A 189 -4.84 16.34 -9.14
CA GLY A 189 -6.16 16.29 -9.74
C GLY A 189 -7.19 15.40 -9.00
N ALA A 190 -6.99 15.12 -7.71
CA ALA A 190 -7.95 14.38 -6.92
C ALA A 190 -9.22 15.21 -6.66
N LEU A 191 -10.40 14.60 -6.83
CA LEU A 191 -11.65 15.18 -6.37
C LEU A 191 -11.69 15.13 -4.84
N THR A 192 -11.75 16.30 -4.21
CA THR A 192 -11.83 16.40 -2.75
C THR A 192 -13.22 16.81 -2.32
N VAL A 193 -13.82 16.03 -1.42
CA VAL A 193 -15.15 16.24 -0.86
C VAL A 193 -15.03 16.50 0.63
N GLN A 194 -15.40 17.70 1.08
CA GLN A 194 -15.42 18.03 2.51
C GLN A 194 -16.76 17.60 3.13
N ILE A 195 -16.67 16.86 4.23
CA ILE A 195 -17.81 16.39 5.01
C ILE A 195 -17.98 17.29 6.24
N ALA A 196 -19.21 17.71 6.50
CA ALA A 196 -19.56 18.40 7.75
C ALA A 196 -19.57 17.37 8.90
N GLY A 197 -18.41 17.17 9.53
CA GLY A 197 -18.18 16.18 10.58
C GLY A 197 -16.70 15.91 10.76
N ASP A 198 -16.38 14.89 11.53
CA ASP A 198 -15.00 14.51 11.83
C ASP A 198 -14.45 13.46 10.83
N PHE A 199 -13.31 12.86 11.20
CA PHE A 199 -12.68 11.80 10.40
C PHE A 199 -13.57 10.55 10.27
N ASP A 200 -14.26 10.17 11.36
CA ASP A 200 -15.09 8.96 11.36
C ASP A 200 -16.35 9.15 10.50
N ASP A 201 -16.87 10.38 10.43
CA ASP A 201 -17.94 10.74 9.50
C ASP A 201 -17.47 10.63 8.04
N ALA A 202 -16.28 11.15 7.74
CA ALA A 202 -15.71 11.04 6.40
C ALA A 202 -15.45 9.56 6.02
N LEU A 203 -14.95 8.75 6.96
CA LEU A 203 -14.71 7.32 6.74
C LEU A 203 -16.00 6.54 6.46
N ARG A 204 -17.08 6.84 7.20
CA ARG A 204 -18.40 6.25 6.93
C ARG A 204 -18.87 6.56 5.51
N ARG A 205 -18.71 7.80 5.05
CA ARG A 205 -19.09 8.19 3.68
C ARG A 205 -18.30 7.47 2.60
N VAL A 206 -17.00 7.21 2.85
CA VAL A 206 -16.21 6.38 1.92
C VAL A 206 -16.75 4.95 1.80
N GLN A 207 -17.30 4.40 2.89
CA GLN A 207 -17.86 3.04 2.88
C GLN A 207 -19.24 2.94 2.21
N GLU A 208 -19.91 4.06 2.00
CA GLU A 208 -21.25 4.14 1.36
C GLU A 208 -21.16 4.30 -0.18
N VAL A 209 -19.98 4.62 -0.75
CA VAL A 209 -19.75 4.89 -2.18
C VAL A 209 -18.96 3.77 -2.84
#